data_d266e3646820ff90ea0d84a3a032f18b
#
_entry.id   d266e3646820ff90ea0d84a3a032f18b
#
_cell.length_a   1.000
_cell.length_b   1.000
_cell.length_c   1.000
_cell.angle_alpha   90.00
_cell.angle_beta   90.00
_cell.angle_gamma   90.00
#
_symmetry.space_group_name_H-M   'P 1'
#
loop_
_entity.id
_entity.type
_entity.pdbx_description
1 polymer ?
#
loop_
_entity_poly.entity_id
_entity_poly.type
_entity_poly.pdbx_seq_one_letter_code
_entity_poly.pdbx_strand_id
1 'polypeptide(L)'
;MILNYVSFMVSGILAGKMKNVKADFVFSFEVSPMTQVLTRISFAKKLNVPHYLYVQDLWPENVITVTGISNPIVIKPIDMMVDYIYKNSDQIFVTSPSFVDAICNRKVKVDRSKVHYWPQYAEEFYHPCGKKHIEEIFDDNSFKVIFTGNIGTAQGLSILPAVAELLKDKNIKFVMVGNGWIIQ
;
A
#
# COMPACT_ATOMS: atom_id res chain seq x y z
N MET A 1 -9.35 -3.79 17.19
CA MET A 1 -8.95 -3.65 15.78
C MET A 1 -8.83 -4.99 15.08
N ILE A 2 -7.99 -5.95 15.54
CA ILE A 2 -7.81 -7.28 14.91
C ILE A 2 -9.13 -8.05 14.73
N LEU A 3 -10.00 -8.04 15.74
CA LEU A 3 -11.30 -8.72 15.69
C LEU A 3 -12.18 -8.24 14.52
N ASN A 4 -12.14 -6.96 14.17
CA ASN A 4 -12.88 -6.40 13.04
C ASN A 4 -12.34 -6.95 11.70
N TYR A 5 -11.03 -7.10 11.56
CA TYR A 5 -10.44 -7.68 10.34
C TYR A 5 -10.85 -9.15 10.18
N VAL A 6 -10.79 -9.92 11.27
CA VAL A 6 -11.17 -11.35 11.25
C VAL A 6 -12.68 -11.51 10.98
N SER A 7 -13.54 -10.75 11.66
CA SER A 7 -15.00 -10.82 11.45
C SER A 7 -15.37 -10.41 10.02
N PHE A 8 -14.75 -9.38 9.46
CA PHE A 8 -14.97 -8.97 8.08
C PHE A 8 -14.54 -10.06 7.08
N MET A 9 -13.38 -10.66 7.29
CA MET A 9 -12.90 -11.77 6.46
C MET A 9 -13.88 -12.94 6.48
N VAL A 10 -14.28 -13.39 7.66
CA VAL A 10 -15.21 -14.54 7.82
C VAL A 10 -16.57 -14.23 7.19
N SER A 11 -17.15 -13.09 7.50
CA SER A 11 -18.45 -12.67 6.92
C SER A 11 -18.37 -12.50 5.41
N GLY A 12 -17.26 -11.97 4.87
CA GLY A 12 -17.03 -11.82 3.44
C GLY A 12 -16.95 -13.16 2.70
N ILE A 13 -16.26 -14.15 3.29
CA ILE A 13 -16.19 -15.51 2.73
C ILE A 13 -17.58 -16.16 2.72
N LEU A 14 -18.33 -16.05 3.82
CA LEU A 14 -19.67 -16.61 3.94
C LEU A 14 -20.64 -15.93 2.94
N ALA A 15 -20.65 -14.62 2.88
CA ALA A 15 -21.49 -13.87 1.95
C ALA A 15 -21.17 -14.22 0.47
N GLY A 16 -19.89 -14.36 0.14
CA GLY A 16 -19.45 -14.81 -1.19
C GLY A 16 -19.95 -16.22 -1.55
N LYS A 17 -20.05 -17.12 -0.58
CA LYS A 17 -20.61 -18.46 -0.79
C LYS A 17 -22.12 -18.44 -1.03
N MET A 18 -22.84 -17.50 -0.46
CA MET A 18 -24.31 -17.42 -0.51
C MET A 18 -24.84 -16.71 -1.76
N LYS A 19 -24.06 -15.80 -2.34
CA LYS A 19 -24.52 -15.02 -3.49
C LYS A 19 -24.29 -15.76 -4.82
N ASN A 20 -25.28 -15.73 -5.70
CA ASN A 20 -25.17 -16.16 -7.09
C ASN A 20 -24.77 -14.96 -7.94
N VAL A 21 -23.47 -14.75 -8.07
CA VAL A 21 -22.89 -13.72 -8.95
C VAL A 21 -22.19 -14.43 -10.09
N LYS A 22 -22.27 -13.87 -11.29
CA LYS A 22 -21.47 -14.28 -12.46
C LYS A 22 -20.36 -13.28 -12.66
N ALA A 23 -19.17 -13.76 -12.93
CA ALA A 23 -18.01 -12.94 -13.28
C ALA A 23 -17.09 -13.75 -14.19
N ASP A 24 -16.36 -13.07 -15.06
CA ASP A 24 -15.36 -13.68 -15.93
C ASP A 24 -13.98 -13.72 -15.27
N PHE A 25 -13.74 -12.85 -14.30
CA PHE A 25 -12.54 -12.81 -13.44
C PHE A 25 -12.85 -12.09 -12.12
N VAL A 26 -11.96 -12.23 -11.15
CA VAL A 26 -11.99 -11.48 -9.88
C VAL A 26 -10.73 -10.65 -9.77
N PHE A 27 -10.89 -9.34 -9.61
CA PHE A 27 -9.79 -8.40 -9.40
C PHE A 27 -9.73 -7.96 -7.93
N SER A 28 -8.55 -8.05 -7.32
CA SER A 28 -8.29 -7.60 -5.95
C SER A 28 -7.33 -6.42 -5.95
N PHE A 29 -7.82 -5.28 -5.52
CA PHE A 29 -6.98 -4.14 -5.18
C PHE A 29 -6.55 -4.32 -3.73
N GLU A 30 -5.25 -4.54 -3.48
CA GLU A 30 -4.75 -4.91 -2.17
C GLU A 30 -4.36 -3.69 -1.34
N VAL A 31 -5.18 -3.39 -0.33
CA VAL A 31 -4.81 -2.50 0.79
C VAL A 31 -4.60 -3.34 2.06
N SER A 32 -5.35 -4.46 2.18
CA SER A 32 -5.18 -5.43 3.27
C SER A 32 -5.35 -6.85 2.74
N PRO A 33 -4.31 -7.69 2.80
CA PRO A 33 -4.37 -9.06 2.29
C PRO A 33 -5.47 -9.89 2.97
N MET A 34 -5.64 -9.74 4.29
CA MET A 34 -6.61 -10.51 5.06
C MET A 34 -8.06 -10.21 4.64
N THR A 35 -8.43 -8.93 4.56
CA THR A 35 -9.83 -8.55 4.36
C THR A 35 -10.23 -8.55 2.89
N GLN A 36 -9.35 -8.08 2.03
CA GLN A 36 -9.70 -7.86 0.63
C GLN A 36 -9.34 -9.03 -0.27
N VAL A 37 -8.21 -9.67 -0.02
CA VAL A 37 -7.68 -10.66 -0.96
C VAL A 37 -8.17 -12.06 -0.66
N LEU A 38 -8.09 -12.53 0.59
CA LEU A 38 -8.53 -13.89 0.93
C LEU A 38 -10.00 -14.14 0.60
N THR A 39 -10.87 -13.16 0.83
CA THR A 39 -12.29 -13.25 0.50
C THR A 39 -12.49 -13.37 -1.00
N ARG A 40 -11.74 -12.62 -1.80
CA ARG A 40 -11.84 -12.62 -3.26
C ARG A 40 -11.25 -13.86 -3.90
N ILE A 41 -10.14 -14.39 -3.38
CA ILE A 41 -9.60 -15.70 -3.81
C ILE A 41 -10.62 -16.80 -3.57
N SER A 42 -11.26 -16.84 -2.41
CA SER A 42 -12.32 -17.81 -2.11
C SER A 42 -13.48 -17.69 -3.10
N PHE A 43 -13.82 -16.47 -3.51
CA PHE A 43 -14.88 -16.20 -4.46
C PHE A 43 -14.48 -16.61 -5.89
N ALA A 44 -13.28 -16.28 -6.34
CA ALA A 44 -12.76 -16.71 -7.63
C ALA A 44 -12.73 -18.24 -7.77
N LYS A 45 -12.28 -18.93 -6.73
CA LYS A 45 -12.29 -20.41 -6.68
C LYS A 45 -13.71 -20.98 -6.78
N LYS A 46 -14.69 -20.38 -6.09
CA LYS A 46 -16.09 -20.80 -6.17
C LYS A 46 -16.65 -20.66 -7.60
N LEU A 47 -16.31 -19.58 -8.27
CA LEU A 47 -16.78 -19.31 -9.64
C LEU A 47 -15.95 -20.03 -10.73
N ASN A 48 -14.80 -20.59 -10.35
CA ASN A 48 -13.82 -21.19 -11.27
C ASN A 48 -13.36 -20.17 -12.34
N VAL A 49 -13.01 -18.95 -11.88
CA VAL A 49 -12.54 -17.86 -12.75
C VAL A 49 -11.17 -17.36 -12.28
N PRO A 50 -10.37 -16.70 -13.16
CA PRO A 50 -9.09 -16.16 -12.79
C PRO A 50 -9.17 -15.11 -11.67
N HIS A 51 -8.13 -15.10 -10.82
CA HIS A 51 -7.92 -14.09 -9.79
C HIS A 51 -6.72 -13.21 -10.15
N TYR A 52 -6.95 -11.91 -10.29
CA TYR A 52 -5.95 -10.89 -10.55
C TYR A 52 -5.73 -10.04 -9.31
N LEU A 53 -4.48 -9.88 -8.92
CA LEU A 53 -4.08 -9.17 -7.71
C LEU A 53 -3.30 -7.91 -8.06
N TYR A 54 -3.64 -6.77 -7.47
CA TYR A 54 -2.88 -5.54 -7.56
C TYR A 54 -2.30 -5.19 -6.20
N VAL A 55 -0.99 -5.38 -6.03
CA VAL A 55 -0.25 -5.21 -4.78
C VAL A 55 0.15 -3.75 -4.60
N GLN A 56 -0.33 -3.14 -3.52
CA GLN A 56 -0.03 -1.75 -3.15
C GLN A 56 1.08 -1.68 -2.11
N ASP A 57 1.10 -2.65 -1.19
CA ASP A 57 2.04 -2.73 -0.08
C ASP A 57 2.60 -4.15 0.04
N LEU A 58 3.88 -4.26 0.39
CA LEU A 58 4.49 -5.56 0.71
C LEU A 58 4.15 -5.96 2.16
N TRP A 59 3.60 -7.14 2.31
CA TRP A 59 3.31 -7.76 3.59
C TRP A 59 4.19 -9.02 3.76
N PRO A 60 4.71 -9.31 4.97
CA PRO A 60 4.45 -8.66 6.28
C PRO A 60 5.27 -7.40 6.55
N GLU A 61 6.13 -6.93 5.64
CA GLU A 61 7.05 -5.81 5.81
C GLU A 61 6.33 -4.54 6.25
N ASN A 62 5.16 -4.27 5.69
CA ASN A 62 4.34 -3.11 6.06
C ASN A 62 3.91 -3.15 7.53
N VAL A 63 3.56 -4.34 8.07
CA VAL A 63 3.23 -4.48 9.50
C VAL A 63 4.42 -4.09 10.36
N ILE A 64 5.62 -4.61 10.05
CA ILE A 64 6.84 -4.33 10.81
C ILE A 64 7.14 -2.83 10.79
N THR A 65 7.07 -2.21 9.63
CA THR A 65 7.40 -0.80 9.44
C THR A 65 6.42 0.13 10.17
N VAL A 66 5.11 -0.16 10.08
CA VAL A 66 4.07 0.72 10.65
C VAL A 66 3.88 0.52 12.14
N THR A 67 3.98 -0.73 12.62
CA THR A 67 3.67 -1.06 14.03
C THR A 67 4.90 -1.31 14.89
N GLY A 68 6.08 -1.52 14.30
CA GLY A 68 7.29 -1.99 15.00
C GLY A 68 7.23 -3.45 15.46
N ILE A 69 6.14 -4.18 15.18
CA ILE A 69 5.96 -5.57 15.60
C ILE A 69 6.79 -6.48 14.71
N SER A 70 7.82 -7.09 15.25
CA SER A 70 8.69 -8.07 14.57
C SER A 70 8.63 -9.47 15.18
N ASN A 71 7.75 -9.70 16.18
CA ASN A 71 7.64 -10.99 16.86
C ASN A 71 7.25 -12.10 15.85
N PRO A 72 8.05 -13.18 15.74
CA PRO A 72 7.81 -14.27 14.79
C PRO A 72 6.45 -14.96 14.95
N ILE A 73 5.89 -14.99 16.18
CA ILE A 73 4.55 -15.58 16.43
C ILE A 73 3.47 -14.80 15.68
N VAL A 74 3.64 -13.49 15.51
CA VAL A 74 2.70 -12.63 14.76
C VAL A 74 3.04 -12.61 13.27
N ILE A 75 4.30 -12.50 12.93
CA ILE A 75 4.75 -12.30 11.54
C ILE A 75 4.63 -13.57 10.69
N LYS A 76 4.98 -14.75 11.23
CA LYS A 76 4.90 -16.00 10.45
C LYS A 76 3.51 -16.32 9.89
N PRO A 77 2.40 -16.22 10.65
CA PRO A 77 1.07 -16.44 10.11
C PRO A 77 0.71 -15.47 8.97
N ILE A 78 1.15 -14.21 9.07
CA ILE A 78 0.93 -13.20 8.02
C ILE A 78 1.75 -13.56 6.79
N ASP A 79 3.01 -13.94 6.95
CA ASP A 79 3.90 -14.37 5.89
C ASP A 79 3.33 -15.58 5.12
N MET A 80 2.86 -16.59 5.85
CA MET A 80 2.20 -17.77 5.26
C MET A 80 0.91 -17.41 4.51
N MET A 81 0.14 -16.47 5.04
CA MET A 81 -1.08 -15.96 4.38
C MET A 81 -0.73 -15.27 3.06
N VAL A 82 0.30 -14.44 3.05
CA VAL A 82 0.77 -13.74 1.85
C VAL A 82 1.31 -14.71 0.80
N ASP A 83 2.08 -15.71 1.21
CA ASP A 83 2.54 -16.79 0.34
C ASP A 83 1.36 -17.56 -0.29
N TYR A 84 0.32 -17.84 0.49
CA TYR A 84 -0.91 -18.46 -0.03
C TYR A 84 -1.60 -17.57 -1.07
N ILE A 85 -1.67 -16.25 -0.83
CA ILE A 85 -2.26 -15.28 -1.74
C ILE A 85 -1.53 -15.27 -3.07
N TYR A 86 -0.22 -15.08 -3.06
CA TYR A 86 0.58 -15.02 -4.29
C TYR A 86 0.54 -16.33 -5.08
N LYS A 87 0.56 -17.48 -4.38
CA LYS A 87 0.43 -18.79 -5.03
C LYS A 87 -0.93 -19.00 -5.72
N ASN A 88 -2.01 -18.42 -5.18
CA ASN A 88 -3.37 -18.60 -5.67
C ASN A 88 -3.88 -17.43 -6.53
N SER A 89 -3.01 -16.51 -6.92
CA SER A 89 -3.29 -15.46 -7.90
C SER A 89 -2.79 -15.89 -9.26
N ASP A 90 -3.58 -15.68 -10.31
CA ASP A 90 -3.23 -16.05 -11.69
C ASP A 90 -2.31 -14.99 -12.30
N GLN A 91 -2.56 -13.71 -12.00
CA GLN A 91 -1.71 -12.58 -12.37
C GLN A 91 -1.55 -11.65 -11.17
N ILE A 92 -0.37 -11.07 -11.02
CA ILE A 92 -0.01 -10.15 -9.95
C ILE A 92 0.55 -8.88 -10.57
N PHE A 93 -0.09 -7.76 -10.30
CA PHE A 93 0.35 -6.44 -10.73
C PHE A 93 0.94 -5.71 -9.53
N VAL A 94 2.02 -4.98 -9.73
CA VAL A 94 2.75 -4.30 -8.65
C VAL A 94 3.03 -2.84 -9.00
N THR A 95 2.98 -1.97 -8.00
CA THR A 95 3.18 -0.52 -8.15
C THR A 95 4.64 -0.10 -8.31
N SER A 96 5.59 -0.98 -7.95
CA SER A 96 7.03 -0.70 -8.02
C SER A 96 7.80 -1.84 -8.68
N PRO A 97 8.83 -1.55 -9.50
CA PRO A 97 9.71 -2.59 -10.05
C PRO A 97 10.38 -3.45 -8.96
N SER A 98 10.75 -2.86 -7.83
CA SER A 98 11.35 -3.60 -6.70
C SER A 98 10.41 -4.63 -6.08
N PHE A 99 9.09 -4.45 -6.19
CA PHE A 99 8.10 -5.41 -5.71
C PHE A 99 8.10 -6.70 -6.54
N VAL A 100 8.45 -6.62 -7.81
CA VAL A 100 8.58 -7.81 -8.67
C VAL A 100 9.61 -8.76 -8.07
N ASP A 101 10.81 -8.26 -7.76
CA ASP A 101 11.88 -9.07 -7.20
C ASP A 101 11.54 -9.54 -5.77
N ALA A 102 10.95 -8.68 -4.95
CA ALA A 102 10.52 -9.04 -3.61
C ALA A 102 9.52 -10.20 -3.61
N ILE A 103 8.55 -10.21 -4.52
CA ILE A 103 7.54 -11.27 -4.64
C ILE A 103 8.15 -12.56 -5.21
N CYS A 104 8.94 -12.45 -6.28
CA CYS A 104 9.52 -13.62 -6.94
C CYS A 104 10.56 -14.35 -6.07
N ASN A 105 11.25 -13.63 -5.19
CA ASN A 105 12.27 -14.20 -4.30
C ASN A 105 11.71 -14.80 -2.99
N ARG A 106 10.38 -14.78 -2.80
CA ARG A 106 9.76 -15.41 -1.64
C ARG A 106 9.97 -16.92 -1.64
N LYS A 107 9.84 -17.55 -0.47
CA LYS A 107 10.00 -19.01 -0.29
C LYS A 107 9.04 -19.82 -1.17
N VAL A 108 7.86 -19.30 -1.43
CA VAL A 108 6.82 -19.95 -2.24
C VAL A 108 7.15 -19.98 -3.73
N LYS A 109 8.22 -19.31 -4.17
CA LYS A 109 8.66 -19.19 -5.57
C LYS A 109 7.50 -18.88 -6.51
N VAL A 110 7.15 -17.62 -6.60
CA VAL A 110 6.15 -17.13 -7.55
C VAL A 110 6.78 -17.08 -8.94
N ASP A 111 6.08 -17.62 -9.94
CA ASP A 111 6.53 -17.54 -11.32
C ASP A 111 6.59 -16.08 -11.78
N ARG A 112 7.77 -15.65 -12.24
CA ARG A 112 8.00 -14.26 -12.68
C ARG A 112 7.09 -13.86 -13.85
N SER A 113 6.68 -14.79 -14.69
CA SER A 113 5.75 -14.51 -15.81
C SER A 113 4.37 -14.06 -15.36
N LYS A 114 4.02 -14.29 -14.10
CA LYS A 114 2.75 -13.84 -13.49
C LYS A 114 2.84 -12.45 -12.85
N VAL A 115 4.04 -11.89 -12.69
CA VAL A 115 4.26 -10.65 -11.94
C VAL A 115 4.60 -9.51 -12.89
N HIS A 116 3.75 -8.49 -12.93
CA HIS A 116 3.82 -7.40 -13.88
C HIS A 116 3.94 -6.07 -13.15
N TYR A 117 4.89 -5.23 -13.59
CA TYR A 117 4.94 -3.85 -13.14
C TYR A 117 3.80 -3.06 -13.79
N TRP A 118 2.94 -2.49 -12.96
CA TRP A 118 1.85 -1.61 -13.36
C TRP A 118 1.80 -0.43 -12.41
N PRO A 119 2.42 0.71 -12.77
CA PRO A 119 2.51 1.86 -11.89
C PRO A 119 1.14 2.46 -11.60
N GLN A 120 1.04 3.17 -10.48
CA GLN A 120 -0.11 4.04 -10.21
C GLN A 120 -0.20 5.10 -11.32
N TYR A 121 -1.40 5.34 -11.78
CA TYR A 121 -1.70 6.42 -12.71
C TYR A 121 -1.96 7.73 -11.94
N ALA A 122 -1.82 8.84 -12.65
CA ALA A 122 -2.35 10.13 -12.21
C ALA A 122 -3.64 10.41 -13.01
N GLU A 123 -4.63 10.97 -12.35
CA GLU A 123 -5.88 11.35 -13.00
C GLU A 123 -5.63 12.50 -13.99
N GLU A 124 -6.43 12.57 -15.05
CA GLU A 124 -6.25 13.53 -16.15
C GLU A 124 -6.33 15.00 -15.71
N PHE A 125 -6.98 15.29 -14.58
CA PHE A 125 -7.05 16.65 -14.07
C PHE A 125 -5.72 17.14 -13.44
N TYR A 126 -4.75 16.24 -13.18
CA TYR A 126 -3.41 16.61 -12.79
C TYR A 126 -2.57 16.96 -14.02
N HIS A 127 -2.42 18.24 -14.28
CA HIS A 127 -1.60 18.75 -15.36
C HIS A 127 -0.74 19.94 -14.87
N PRO A 128 0.41 20.20 -15.50
CA PRO A 128 1.21 21.37 -15.17
C PRO A 128 0.37 22.63 -15.36
N CYS A 129 0.21 23.40 -14.30
CA CYS A 129 -0.41 24.72 -14.37
C CYS A 129 0.66 25.80 -14.17
N GLY A 130 0.39 27.00 -14.70
CA GLY A 130 1.26 28.14 -14.49
C GLY A 130 1.45 28.46 -13.00
N LYS A 131 2.54 29.14 -12.65
CA LYS A 131 2.79 29.56 -11.27
C LYS A 131 1.60 30.37 -10.76
N LYS A 132 0.99 29.88 -9.68
CA LYS A 132 -0.05 30.58 -8.93
C LYS A 132 0.56 31.02 -7.60
N HIS A 133 0.22 32.23 -7.18
CA HIS A 133 0.53 32.68 -5.82
C HIS A 133 -0.34 31.89 -4.84
N ILE A 134 0.28 31.35 -3.79
CA ILE A 134 -0.38 30.67 -2.68
C ILE A 134 0.03 31.42 -1.43
N GLU A 135 -0.89 32.12 -0.79
CA GLU A 135 -0.61 33.03 0.33
C GLU A 135 0.04 32.33 1.52
N GLU A 136 -0.30 31.04 1.74
CA GLU A 136 0.25 30.22 2.82
C GLU A 136 1.67 29.74 2.56
N ILE A 137 2.17 29.85 1.33
CA ILE A 137 3.51 29.44 0.95
C ILE A 137 4.34 30.69 0.67
N PHE A 138 5.48 30.81 1.32
CA PHE A 138 6.39 31.95 1.19
C PHE A 138 6.71 32.27 -0.27
N ASP A 139 6.38 33.47 -0.71
CA ASP A 139 6.73 34.00 -2.02
C ASP A 139 8.10 34.68 -1.95
N ASP A 140 9.14 33.88 -1.86
CA ASP A 140 10.52 34.32 -1.84
C ASP A 140 11.38 33.42 -2.76
N ASN A 141 12.65 33.76 -2.91
CA ASN A 141 13.59 33.02 -3.74
C ASN A 141 14.15 31.75 -3.07
N SER A 142 13.58 31.31 -1.96
CA SER A 142 14.03 30.06 -1.30
C SER A 142 13.62 28.82 -2.11
N PHE A 143 14.45 27.79 -2.05
CA PHE A 143 14.07 26.46 -2.54
C PHE A 143 13.08 25.84 -1.55
N LYS A 144 11.90 25.49 -2.00
CA LYS A 144 10.84 24.96 -1.16
C LYS A 144 10.76 23.45 -1.30
N VAL A 145 10.91 22.74 -0.18
CA VAL A 145 10.67 21.30 -0.05
C VAL A 145 9.29 21.14 0.56
N ILE A 146 8.35 20.67 -0.23
CA ILE A 146 6.94 20.59 0.16
C ILE A 146 6.55 19.13 0.37
N PHE A 147 5.94 18.84 1.52
CA PHE A 147 5.24 17.58 1.78
C PHE A 147 3.74 17.88 1.89
N THR A 148 2.93 17.11 1.17
CA THR A 148 1.47 17.17 1.27
C THR A 148 0.93 15.78 1.57
N GLY A 149 0.16 15.61 2.64
CA GLY A 149 -0.41 14.32 2.99
C GLY A 149 -0.63 14.10 4.49
N ASN A 150 -0.86 12.86 4.88
CA ASN A 150 -1.03 12.49 6.28
C ASN A 150 0.32 12.59 7.03
N ILE A 151 0.34 13.37 8.12
CA ILE A 151 1.52 13.52 8.98
C ILE A 151 1.47 12.45 10.07
N GLY A 152 1.93 11.25 9.71
CA GLY A 152 1.90 10.08 10.59
C GLY A 152 3.28 9.41 10.74
N THR A 153 3.37 8.45 11.65
CA THR A 153 4.61 7.71 11.94
C THR A 153 5.16 6.96 10.73
N ALA A 154 4.28 6.44 9.87
CA ALA A 154 4.65 5.68 8.68
C ALA A 154 5.42 6.50 7.64
N GLN A 155 5.27 7.84 7.64
CA GLN A 155 5.94 8.74 6.70
C GLN A 155 7.38 9.09 7.12
N GLY A 156 7.78 8.75 8.35
CA GLY A 156 9.14 9.01 8.84
C GLY A 156 9.51 10.49 8.94
N LEU A 157 8.53 11.38 9.04
CA LEU A 157 8.73 12.84 9.02
C LEU A 157 9.43 13.39 10.26
N SER A 158 9.61 12.60 11.29
CA SER A 158 10.33 12.98 12.53
C SER A 158 11.80 13.36 12.28
N ILE A 159 12.38 12.98 11.15
CA ILE A 159 13.73 13.38 10.75
C ILE A 159 13.80 14.86 10.29
N LEU A 160 12.70 15.44 9.81
CA LEU A 160 12.71 16.75 9.15
C LEU A 160 13.21 17.91 10.04
N PRO A 161 12.88 18.00 11.35
CA PRO A 161 13.43 19.03 12.20
C PRO A 161 14.97 19.02 12.26
N ALA A 162 15.57 17.84 12.36
CA ALA A 162 17.03 17.70 12.37
C ALA A 162 17.65 18.07 11.01
N VAL A 163 17.01 17.69 9.91
CA VAL A 163 17.44 18.08 8.56
C VAL A 163 17.32 19.59 8.35
N ALA A 164 16.23 20.20 8.83
CA ALA A 164 16.04 21.64 8.74
C ALA A 164 17.13 22.41 9.52
N GLU A 165 17.50 21.93 10.71
CA GLU A 165 18.59 22.53 11.50
C GLU A 165 19.95 22.42 10.78
N LEU A 166 20.25 21.29 10.16
CA LEU A 166 21.48 21.11 9.36
C LEU A 166 21.54 22.03 8.12
N LEU A 167 20.39 22.43 7.63
CA LEU A 167 20.26 23.25 6.42
C LEU A 167 19.88 24.70 6.71
N LYS A 168 19.91 25.14 7.97
CA LYS A 168 19.47 26.48 8.39
C LYS A 168 20.20 27.64 7.68
N ASP A 169 21.48 27.41 7.31
CA ASP A 169 22.29 28.41 6.58
C ASP A 169 22.10 28.35 5.06
N LYS A 170 21.23 27.49 4.57
CA LYS A 170 20.86 27.36 3.16
C LYS A 170 19.55 28.09 2.86
N ASN A 171 19.40 28.56 1.65
CA ASN A 171 18.16 29.17 1.20
C ASN A 171 17.09 28.10 0.87
N ILE A 172 16.77 27.26 1.85
CA ILE A 172 15.82 26.14 1.75
C ILE A 172 14.75 26.30 2.83
N LYS A 173 13.50 26.10 2.46
CA LYS A 173 12.35 26.08 3.38
C LYS A 173 11.57 24.78 3.25
N PHE A 174 11.19 24.22 4.38
CA PHE A 174 10.32 23.04 4.45
C PHE A 174 8.88 23.48 4.69
N VAL A 175 7.95 23.01 3.86
CA VAL A 175 6.53 23.30 3.96
C VAL A 175 5.77 21.98 4.15
N MET A 176 5.07 21.87 5.25
CA MET A 176 4.30 20.66 5.62
C MET A 176 2.80 20.99 5.53
N VAL A 177 2.11 20.34 4.61
CA VAL A 177 0.67 20.51 4.43
C VAL A 177 -0.04 19.19 4.69
N GLY A 178 -0.82 19.14 5.74
CA GLY A 178 -1.53 17.90 6.10
C GLY A 178 -2.08 17.91 7.52
N ASN A 179 -2.66 16.79 7.90
CA ASN A 179 -3.15 16.53 9.25
C ASN A 179 -2.62 15.17 9.74
N GLY A 180 -2.49 14.96 11.05
CA GLY A 180 -2.02 13.69 11.62
C GLY A 180 -1.66 13.76 13.10
N TRP A 181 -1.26 12.62 13.66
CA TRP A 181 -1.04 12.41 15.10
C TRP A 181 0.32 12.92 15.63
N ILE A 182 1.20 13.45 14.78
CA ILE A 182 2.56 13.89 15.18
C ILE A 182 2.62 15.41 15.44
N ILE A 183 1.53 16.11 15.24
CA ILE A 183 1.45 17.54 15.57
C ILE A 183 1.09 17.64 17.06
N GLN A 184 2.10 17.58 17.93
CA GLN A 184 2.06 18.02 19.32
C GLN A 184 3.01 19.20 19.50
#